data_eed6dc85f351f3c51b4a56b3f8a8a25c
#
_entry.id   eed6dc85f351f3c51b4a56b3f8a8a25c
#
_cell.length_a   1.000
_cell.length_b   1.000
_cell.length_c   1.000
_cell.angle_alpha   90.00
_cell.angle_beta   90.00
_cell.angle_gamma   90.00
#
_symmetry.space_group_name_H-M   'P 1'
#
loop_
_entity.id
_entity.type
_entity.pdbx_description
1 polymer ?
#
loop_
_entity_poly.entity_id
_entity_poly.type
_entity_poly.pdbx_seq_one_letter_code
_entity_poly.pdbx_strand_id
1 'polypeptide(L)'
;MMSCSPNEDIYNDLDAQASPIVGDVVYTLTDDDYDDLNLNYGNFNSTEDAKEMIPSLLSDIFPVWGLGSSALVSFNVYNPVSTYESEIREISAAECNAITGQTYGNFSSSGHIYSFLAAEYPNPSEGDFVSLRYDYYSGSVSTLTNGFAYENGDWLKFTGFTEDQYFAMGESYPNFSSSDEADIKIPVALLDVYQFNPRSAGDIVLSMYELYMGGGVTKSFTAAFIFDGVAFHPYENEIEVTVQFGHDGENWVPDNTIKYDLTSTDVAFISSEFMSLYPGPADNVGYFGSFDRRTSSSNYWSDSMLLEAFNALLNDMDSSAEEGQKYVLKFVVYTGATGNETMSLIKTDGMWVVN
;
A
#
# COMPACT_ATOMS: atom_id res chain seq x y z
N MET A 1 58.65 21.68 21.97
CA MET A 1 57.65 22.13 22.96
C MET A 1 56.38 21.39 22.68
N MET A 2 56.08 20.37 23.49
CA MET A 2 54.76 19.73 23.46
C MET A 2 53.78 20.69 24.16
N SER A 3 52.80 21.16 23.42
CA SER A 3 51.67 21.88 23.99
C SER A 3 50.77 20.81 24.63
N CYS A 4 50.84 20.62 25.94
CA CYS A 4 49.78 19.95 26.67
C CYS A 4 48.60 20.92 26.74
N SER A 5 47.51 20.58 26.11
CA SER A 5 46.23 21.22 26.35
C SER A 5 45.67 20.66 27.68
N PRO A 6 45.66 21.42 28.78
CA PRO A 6 45.39 20.87 30.12
C PRO A 6 43.94 20.48 30.34
N ASN A 7 43.10 20.65 29.33
CA ASN A 7 41.66 20.34 29.39
C ASN A 7 41.24 19.23 28.39
N GLU A 8 42.16 18.68 27.61
CA GLU A 8 41.85 17.68 26.58
C GLU A 8 41.35 16.38 27.20
N ASP A 9 41.90 15.97 28.34
CA ASP A 9 41.45 14.80 29.10
C ASP A 9 40.03 15.00 29.66
N ILE A 10 39.69 16.24 30.09
CA ILE A 10 38.35 16.58 30.61
C ILE A 10 37.31 16.58 29.48
N TYR A 11 37.68 17.08 28.30
CA TYR A 11 36.80 17.05 27.13
C TYR A 11 36.59 15.62 26.64
N ASN A 12 37.63 14.81 26.60
CA ASN A 12 37.54 13.39 26.24
C ASN A 12 36.69 12.58 27.24
N ASP A 13 36.82 12.90 28.57
CA ASP A 13 35.99 12.29 29.61
C ASP A 13 34.51 12.73 29.52
N LEU A 14 34.24 13.97 29.14
CA LEU A 14 32.89 14.47 28.92
C LEU A 14 32.27 13.89 27.66
N ASP A 15 33.00 13.79 26.58
CA ASP A 15 32.57 13.18 25.33
C ASP A 15 32.31 11.65 25.52
N ALA A 16 33.14 10.98 26.32
CA ALA A 16 32.95 9.57 26.68
C ALA A 16 31.73 9.33 27.60
N GLN A 17 31.23 10.38 28.29
CA GLN A 17 30.02 10.32 29.13
C GLN A 17 28.79 10.89 28.42
N ALA A 18 28.92 11.44 27.22
CA ALA A 18 27.79 11.91 26.43
C ALA A 18 26.90 10.73 26.05
N SER A 19 25.82 10.55 26.79
CA SER A 19 24.77 9.62 26.35
C SER A 19 24.14 10.20 25.08
N PRO A 20 24.02 9.44 24.00
CA PRO A 20 23.35 9.93 22.80
C PRO A 20 21.93 10.38 23.15
N ILE A 21 21.49 11.48 22.55
CA ILE A 21 20.08 11.87 22.64
C ILE A 21 19.28 10.85 21.86
N VAL A 22 18.32 10.18 22.52
CA VAL A 22 17.41 9.24 21.88
C VAL A 22 16.09 9.95 21.65
N GLY A 23 15.64 9.95 20.40
CA GLY A 23 14.37 10.52 19.97
C GLY A 23 13.51 9.51 19.20
N ASP A 24 12.21 9.79 19.18
CA ASP A 24 11.23 9.02 18.40
C ASP A 24 10.29 10.02 17.72
N VAL A 25 10.17 9.94 16.39
CA VAL A 25 9.41 10.91 15.60
C VAL A 25 8.59 10.23 14.52
N VAL A 26 7.40 10.80 14.24
CA VAL A 26 6.65 10.58 13.01
C VAL A 26 6.86 11.81 12.14
N TYR A 27 7.39 11.63 10.95
CA TYR A 27 7.80 12.71 10.07
C TYR A 27 7.27 12.47 8.65
N THR A 28 6.63 13.47 8.07
CA THR A 28 6.24 13.45 6.67
C THR A 28 7.15 14.39 5.91
N LEU A 29 7.77 13.94 4.82
CA LEU A 29 8.63 14.78 3.98
C LEU A 29 7.83 15.97 3.44
N THR A 30 8.48 17.14 3.49
CA THR A 30 7.99 18.39 2.94
C THR A 30 8.56 18.64 1.54
N ASP A 31 8.00 19.60 0.81
CA ASP A 31 8.52 20.01 -0.50
C ASP A 31 10.00 20.44 -0.40
N ASP A 32 10.38 21.14 0.68
CA ASP A 32 11.77 21.56 0.92
C ASP A 32 12.70 20.33 1.10
N ASP A 33 12.23 19.24 1.75
CA ASP A 33 13.00 18.01 1.91
C ASP A 33 13.26 17.30 0.58
N TYR A 34 12.26 17.28 -0.31
CA TYR A 34 12.45 16.75 -1.66
C TYR A 34 13.40 17.60 -2.47
N ASP A 35 13.36 18.92 -2.34
CA ASP A 35 14.30 19.85 -2.98
C ASP A 35 15.73 19.62 -2.49
N ASP A 36 15.94 19.44 -1.17
CA ASP A 36 17.24 19.13 -0.56
C ASP A 36 17.79 17.80 -1.07
N LEU A 37 16.94 16.83 -1.34
CA LEU A 37 17.29 15.55 -1.95
C LEU A 37 17.45 15.63 -3.49
N ASN A 38 17.24 16.80 -4.11
CA ASN A 38 17.23 17.05 -5.56
C ASN A 38 16.14 16.26 -6.31
N LEU A 39 14.99 16.05 -5.68
CA LEU A 39 13.81 15.38 -6.25
C LEU A 39 12.80 16.42 -6.74
N ASN A 40 12.94 16.86 -7.98
CA ASN A 40 12.18 17.98 -8.57
C ASN A 40 10.67 17.76 -8.68
N TYR A 41 10.18 16.56 -8.47
CA TYR A 41 8.76 16.21 -8.60
C TYR A 41 8.09 15.90 -7.25
N GLY A 42 8.80 16.05 -6.12
CA GLY A 42 8.24 15.77 -4.79
C GLY A 42 7.97 14.28 -4.53
N ASN A 43 8.64 13.39 -5.25
CA ASN A 43 8.51 11.94 -5.06
C ASN A 43 9.81 11.19 -5.36
N PHE A 44 9.91 9.96 -4.86
CA PHE A 44 10.96 9.00 -5.20
C PHE A 44 10.52 8.10 -6.36
N ASN A 45 11.46 7.57 -7.15
CA ASN A 45 11.14 6.59 -8.18
C ASN A 45 10.78 5.21 -7.61
N SER A 46 11.23 4.91 -6.39
CA SER A 46 10.94 3.65 -5.69
C SER A 46 11.10 3.81 -4.19
N THR A 47 10.53 2.87 -3.43
CA THR A 47 10.76 2.78 -1.97
C THR A 47 12.23 2.49 -1.65
N GLU A 48 12.94 1.77 -2.52
CA GLU A 48 14.37 1.48 -2.32
C GLU A 48 15.22 2.74 -2.48
N ASP A 49 14.94 3.60 -3.49
CA ASP A 49 15.61 4.90 -3.62
C ASP A 49 15.39 5.76 -2.36
N ALA A 50 14.18 5.76 -1.82
CA ALA A 50 13.87 6.46 -0.58
C ALA A 50 14.68 5.93 0.61
N LYS A 51 14.79 4.60 0.75
CA LYS A 51 15.60 3.97 1.80
C LYS A 51 17.09 4.31 1.72
N GLU A 52 17.61 4.58 0.53
CA GLU A 52 19.00 5.01 0.32
C GLU A 52 19.21 6.50 0.60
N MET A 53 18.24 7.35 0.27
CA MET A 53 18.40 8.80 0.32
C MET A 53 17.99 9.44 1.65
N ILE A 54 16.88 8.97 2.27
CA ILE A 54 16.32 9.52 3.51
C ILE A 54 17.30 9.48 4.70
N PRO A 55 18.18 8.47 4.88
CA PRO A 55 19.14 8.46 5.97
C PRO A 55 20.01 9.74 6.06
N SER A 56 20.47 10.29 4.94
CA SER A 56 21.26 11.53 4.94
C SER A 56 20.42 12.72 5.38
N LEU A 57 19.19 12.83 4.91
CA LEU A 57 18.25 13.88 5.30
C LEU A 57 17.96 13.84 6.81
N LEU A 58 17.70 12.64 7.36
CA LEU A 58 17.47 12.48 8.79
C LEU A 58 18.68 12.87 9.64
N SER A 59 19.89 12.65 9.14
CA SER A 59 21.12 13.09 9.81
C SER A 59 21.23 14.61 9.85
N ASP A 60 20.78 15.31 8.81
CA ASP A 60 20.77 16.76 8.74
C ASP A 60 19.66 17.38 9.62
N ILE A 61 18.49 16.77 9.65
CA ILE A 61 17.36 17.23 10.48
C ILE A 61 17.60 16.94 11.97
N PHE A 62 18.17 15.78 12.31
CA PHE A 62 18.38 15.32 13.68
C PHE A 62 19.87 15.06 14.01
N PRO A 63 20.75 16.06 13.90
CA PRO A 63 22.19 15.86 13.94
C PRO A 63 22.76 15.44 15.31
N VAL A 64 21.94 15.48 16.37
CA VAL A 64 22.34 15.12 17.75
C VAL A 64 21.74 13.82 18.24
N TRP A 65 20.90 13.18 17.41
CA TRP A 65 20.29 11.91 17.77
C TRP A 65 21.28 10.77 17.51
N GLY A 66 21.19 9.73 18.33
CA GLY A 66 22.11 8.61 18.25
C GLY A 66 21.41 7.26 18.46
N LEU A 67 22.22 6.27 18.83
CA LEU A 67 21.79 4.87 18.98
C LEU A 67 20.45 4.74 19.71
N GLY A 68 19.52 4.03 19.09
CA GLY A 68 18.18 3.76 19.62
C GLY A 68 17.14 4.82 19.27
N SER A 69 17.51 5.89 18.53
CA SER A 69 16.54 6.80 17.96
C SER A 69 15.76 6.13 16.82
N SER A 70 14.50 6.53 16.63
CA SER A 70 13.64 6.05 15.54
C SER A 70 12.89 7.19 14.86
N ALA A 71 12.64 7.02 13.55
CA ALA A 71 11.84 7.92 12.75
C ALA A 71 10.91 7.11 11.84
N LEU A 72 9.60 7.32 11.98
CA LEU A 72 8.60 6.79 11.06
C LEU A 72 8.35 7.85 9.99
N VAL A 73 8.83 7.62 8.77
CA VAL A 73 8.86 8.63 7.71
C VAL A 73 7.87 8.29 6.62
N SER A 74 6.93 9.20 6.35
CA SER A 74 5.99 9.15 5.23
C SER A 74 6.53 9.98 4.06
N PHE A 75 6.44 9.44 2.86
CA PHE A 75 6.91 10.07 1.62
C PHE A 75 6.16 9.55 0.40
N ASN A 76 6.20 10.31 -0.70
CA ASN A 76 5.57 9.94 -1.96
C ASN A 76 6.52 9.13 -2.84
N VAL A 77 5.96 8.11 -3.48
CA VAL A 77 6.63 7.28 -4.49
C VAL A 77 5.86 7.38 -5.81
N TYR A 78 6.58 7.62 -6.90
CA TYR A 78 6.01 7.61 -8.24
C TYR A 78 5.50 6.21 -8.60
N ASN A 79 4.20 6.12 -8.87
CA ASN A 79 3.51 4.87 -9.18
C ASN A 79 2.55 5.08 -10.36
N PRO A 80 3.06 5.16 -11.60
CA PRO A 80 2.25 5.51 -12.75
C PRO A 80 1.25 4.42 -13.11
N VAL A 81 0.07 4.86 -13.52
CA VAL A 81 -0.97 4.02 -14.11
C VAL A 81 -1.15 4.40 -15.57
N SER A 82 -1.16 3.41 -16.47
CA SER A 82 -1.39 3.64 -17.90
C SER A 82 -2.79 4.19 -18.13
N THR A 83 -2.87 5.31 -18.84
CA THR A 83 -4.11 5.91 -19.32
C THR A 83 -4.16 5.84 -20.84
N TYR A 84 -5.36 5.83 -21.39
CA TYR A 84 -5.59 5.59 -22.81
C TYR A 84 -6.47 6.67 -23.41
N GLU A 85 -6.29 6.93 -24.71
CA GLU A 85 -7.19 7.71 -25.54
C GLU A 85 -7.44 7.02 -26.88
N SER A 86 -8.61 7.19 -27.45
CA SER A 86 -8.95 6.68 -28.77
C SER A 86 -10.12 7.44 -29.37
N GLU A 87 -10.17 7.52 -30.70
CA GLU A 87 -11.40 7.83 -31.40
C GLU A 87 -12.45 6.74 -31.17
N ILE A 88 -13.72 7.12 -31.16
CA ILE A 88 -14.82 6.18 -30.98
C ILE A 88 -15.17 5.55 -32.33
N ARG A 89 -15.01 4.23 -32.41
CA ARG A 89 -15.43 3.46 -33.59
C ARG A 89 -16.86 2.99 -33.41
N GLU A 90 -17.74 3.50 -34.26
CA GLU A 90 -19.14 3.03 -34.37
C GLU A 90 -19.15 1.65 -35.04
N ILE A 91 -19.82 0.67 -34.40
CA ILE A 91 -20.05 -0.65 -34.98
C ILE A 91 -21.44 -0.68 -35.59
N SER A 92 -21.50 -0.91 -36.87
CA SER A 92 -22.76 -0.97 -37.61
C SER A 92 -23.56 -2.26 -37.31
N ALA A 93 -24.88 -2.21 -37.54
CA ALA A 93 -25.73 -3.38 -37.44
C ALA A 93 -25.27 -4.54 -38.35
N ALA A 94 -24.68 -4.22 -39.51
CA ALA A 94 -24.19 -5.25 -40.45
C ALA A 94 -22.94 -5.98 -39.86
N GLU A 95 -22.04 -5.27 -39.18
CA GLU A 95 -20.88 -5.83 -38.51
C GLU A 95 -21.32 -6.69 -37.30
N CYS A 96 -22.27 -6.22 -36.50
CA CYS A 96 -22.88 -7.03 -35.43
C CYS A 96 -23.46 -8.36 -35.98
N ASN A 97 -24.22 -8.28 -37.09
CA ASN A 97 -24.82 -9.45 -37.72
C ASN A 97 -23.76 -10.42 -38.27
N ALA A 98 -22.67 -9.90 -38.83
CA ALA A 98 -21.56 -10.72 -39.35
C ALA A 98 -20.89 -11.55 -38.24
N ILE A 99 -20.74 -10.97 -37.06
CA ILE A 99 -20.12 -11.64 -35.90
C ILE A 99 -21.08 -12.61 -35.22
N THR A 100 -22.35 -12.19 -35.03
CA THR A 100 -23.32 -12.97 -34.26
C THR A 100 -23.99 -14.08 -35.08
N GLY A 101 -23.97 -13.96 -36.40
CA GLY A 101 -24.78 -14.80 -37.29
C GLY A 101 -26.29 -14.54 -37.19
N GLN A 102 -26.67 -13.43 -36.52
CA GLN A 102 -28.07 -13.01 -36.31
C GLN A 102 -28.42 -11.83 -37.24
N THR A 103 -29.65 -11.37 -37.18
CA THR A 103 -30.16 -10.25 -37.99
C THR A 103 -30.66 -9.09 -37.15
N TYR A 104 -30.32 -9.08 -35.85
CA TYR A 104 -30.82 -8.08 -34.90
C TYR A 104 -30.05 -6.80 -34.87
N GLY A 105 -28.85 -6.77 -35.44
CA GLY A 105 -28.00 -5.59 -35.49
C GLY A 105 -27.32 -5.18 -34.18
N ASN A 106 -27.31 -6.10 -33.20
CA ASN A 106 -26.73 -5.83 -31.88
C ASN A 106 -25.93 -7.03 -31.37
N PHE A 107 -25.05 -6.77 -30.39
CA PHE A 107 -24.43 -7.81 -29.57
C PHE A 107 -25.34 -8.18 -28.40
N SER A 108 -25.20 -9.39 -27.84
CA SER A 108 -25.96 -9.86 -26.68
C SER A 108 -25.11 -10.68 -25.70
N SER A 109 -23.82 -10.75 -25.91
CA SER A 109 -22.87 -11.35 -24.98
C SER A 109 -21.48 -10.70 -25.12
N SER A 110 -20.69 -10.76 -24.06
CA SER A 110 -19.28 -10.34 -24.12
C SER A 110 -18.50 -11.14 -25.17
N GLY A 111 -18.80 -12.42 -25.34
CA GLY A 111 -18.16 -13.26 -26.36
C GLY A 111 -18.31 -12.71 -27.79
N HIS A 112 -19.43 -12.06 -28.12
CA HIS A 112 -19.59 -11.41 -29.43
C HIS A 112 -18.62 -10.23 -29.59
N ILE A 113 -18.42 -9.45 -28.54
CA ILE A 113 -17.53 -8.28 -28.54
C ILE A 113 -16.09 -8.72 -28.71
N TYR A 114 -15.65 -9.73 -27.95
CA TYR A 114 -14.29 -10.28 -28.09
C TYR A 114 -14.07 -10.98 -29.43
N SER A 115 -15.11 -11.62 -30.00
CA SER A 115 -15.03 -12.15 -31.36
C SER A 115 -14.85 -11.04 -32.41
N PHE A 116 -15.51 -9.89 -32.20
CA PHE A 116 -15.34 -8.71 -33.05
C PHE A 116 -13.91 -8.17 -32.93
N LEU A 117 -13.41 -8.01 -31.70
CA LEU A 117 -12.02 -7.56 -31.47
C LEU A 117 -11.01 -8.48 -32.13
N ALA A 118 -11.15 -9.78 -31.97
CA ALA A 118 -10.26 -10.76 -32.59
C ALA A 118 -10.29 -10.74 -34.14
N ALA A 119 -11.45 -10.46 -34.72
CA ALA A 119 -11.60 -10.39 -36.17
C ALA A 119 -11.05 -9.09 -36.75
N GLU A 120 -11.25 -7.97 -36.07
CA GLU A 120 -10.88 -6.64 -36.56
C GLU A 120 -9.44 -6.26 -36.18
N TYR A 121 -8.97 -6.73 -35.03
CA TYR A 121 -7.61 -6.49 -34.50
C TYR A 121 -6.88 -7.80 -34.25
N PRO A 122 -6.51 -8.55 -35.35
CA PRO A 122 -5.97 -9.91 -35.20
C PRO A 122 -4.54 -9.97 -34.63
N ASN A 123 -3.81 -8.86 -34.61
CA ASN A 123 -2.45 -8.76 -34.10
C ASN A 123 -2.28 -7.50 -33.25
N PRO A 124 -2.97 -7.39 -32.12
CA PRO A 124 -2.81 -6.24 -31.26
C PRO A 124 -1.44 -6.23 -30.59
N SER A 125 -0.94 -5.04 -30.32
CA SER A 125 0.29 -4.82 -29.56
C SER A 125 -0.05 -4.46 -28.11
N GLU A 126 0.85 -4.77 -27.19
CA GLU A 126 0.74 -4.35 -25.79
C GLU A 126 0.57 -2.83 -25.70
N GLY A 127 -0.46 -2.37 -25.00
CA GLY A 127 -0.82 -0.96 -24.88
C GLY A 127 -1.78 -0.43 -25.96
N ASP A 128 -2.14 -1.23 -26.96
CA ASP A 128 -3.18 -0.82 -27.92
C ASP A 128 -4.50 -0.61 -27.20
N PHE A 129 -5.17 0.50 -27.54
CA PHE A 129 -6.48 0.84 -26.99
C PHE A 129 -7.47 1.19 -28.09
N VAL A 130 -8.67 0.62 -28.00
CA VAL A 130 -9.77 0.90 -28.93
C VAL A 130 -11.04 1.24 -28.15
N SER A 131 -11.77 2.23 -28.60
CA SER A 131 -13.10 2.58 -28.08
C SER A 131 -14.16 2.20 -29.10
N LEU A 132 -15.12 1.40 -28.68
CA LEU A 132 -16.19 0.85 -29.51
C LEU A 132 -17.54 1.31 -29.02
N ARG A 133 -18.36 1.87 -29.93
CA ARG A 133 -19.77 2.18 -29.67
C ARG A 133 -20.63 1.23 -30.46
N TYR A 134 -21.55 0.54 -29.78
CA TYR A 134 -22.36 -0.53 -30.37
C TYR A 134 -23.68 -0.70 -29.62
N ASP A 135 -24.67 -1.26 -30.33
CA ASP A 135 -25.92 -1.66 -29.73
C ASP A 135 -25.76 -3.01 -29.01
N TYR A 136 -26.24 -3.07 -27.78
CA TYR A 136 -26.20 -4.25 -26.92
C TYR A 136 -27.58 -4.62 -26.37
N TYR A 137 -27.97 -5.88 -26.48
CA TYR A 137 -29.22 -6.41 -25.95
C TYR A 137 -29.02 -7.12 -24.61
N SER A 138 -29.71 -6.61 -23.57
CA SER A 138 -29.82 -7.24 -22.25
C SER A 138 -31.25 -7.12 -21.70
N GLY A 139 -32.24 -7.66 -22.47
CA GLY A 139 -33.65 -7.46 -22.20
C GLY A 139 -34.29 -6.33 -23.00
N SER A 140 -33.54 -5.26 -23.24
CA SER A 140 -33.80 -4.20 -24.20
C SER A 140 -32.47 -3.84 -24.91
N VAL A 141 -32.58 -3.17 -26.06
CA VAL A 141 -31.38 -2.66 -26.76
C VAL A 141 -31.00 -1.32 -26.18
N SER A 142 -29.71 -1.16 -25.85
CA SER A 142 -29.09 0.12 -25.47
C SER A 142 -27.78 0.30 -26.21
N THR A 143 -27.44 1.55 -26.54
CA THR A 143 -26.14 1.88 -27.11
C THR A 143 -25.14 2.03 -26.00
N LEU A 144 -24.01 1.32 -26.09
CA LEU A 144 -22.91 1.33 -25.13
C LEU A 144 -21.64 1.83 -25.81
N THR A 145 -20.85 2.61 -25.09
CA THR A 145 -19.46 2.92 -25.46
C THR A 145 -18.55 2.27 -24.43
N ASN A 146 -17.64 1.39 -24.90
CA ASN A 146 -16.66 0.72 -24.03
C ASN A 146 -15.28 0.77 -24.66
N GLY A 147 -14.27 0.93 -23.81
CA GLY A 147 -12.87 0.83 -24.19
C GLY A 147 -12.32 -0.58 -23.98
N PHE A 148 -11.30 -0.90 -24.74
CA PHE A 148 -10.57 -2.15 -24.62
C PHE A 148 -9.09 -1.87 -24.79
N ALA A 149 -8.30 -2.10 -23.73
CA ALA A 149 -6.84 -2.06 -23.81
C ALA A 149 -6.29 -3.48 -23.93
N TYR A 150 -5.27 -3.66 -24.76
CA TYR A 150 -4.59 -4.94 -24.89
C TYR A 150 -3.40 -4.96 -23.91
N GLU A 151 -3.53 -5.77 -22.87
CA GLU A 151 -2.56 -5.89 -21.79
C GLU A 151 -2.33 -7.34 -21.42
N ASN A 152 -1.09 -7.73 -21.20
CA ASN A 152 -0.70 -9.08 -20.79
C ASN A 152 -1.23 -10.18 -21.73
N GLY A 153 -1.39 -9.87 -23.01
CA GLY A 153 -1.87 -10.81 -24.02
C GLY A 153 -3.40 -10.91 -24.17
N ASP A 154 -4.18 -10.11 -23.42
CA ASP A 154 -5.64 -10.12 -23.42
C ASP A 154 -6.24 -8.71 -23.53
N TRP A 155 -7.49 -8.63 -24.03
CA TRP A 155 -8.25 -7.39 -24.04
C TRP A 155 -8.91 -7.13 -22.69
N LEU A 156 -8.47 -6.08 -21.98
CA LEU A 156 -9.08 -5.57 -20.76
C LEU A 156 -10.18 -4.57 -21.10
N LYS A 157 -11.39 -4.81 -20.60
CA LYS A 157 -12.57 -3.95 -20.87
C LYS A 157 -12.66 -2.80 -19.88
N PHE A 158 -12.86 -1.59 -20.40
CA PHE A 158 -13.27 -0.38 -19.67
C PHE A 158 -14.71 -0.05 -20.03
N THR A 159 -15.56 0.07 -19.01
CA THR A 159 -16.97 0.45 -19.20
C THR A 159 -17.08 1.97 -19.17
N GLY A 160 -17.58 2.58 -20.24
CA GLY A 160 -17.89 4.01 -20.28
C GLY A 160 -19.19 4.33 -19.55
N PHE A 161 -19.40 5.61 -19.28
CA PHE A 161 -20.66 6.11 -18.73
C PHE A 161 -21.77 6.03 -19.78
N THR A 162 -22.97 5.75 -19.33
CA THR A 162 -24.18 5.82 -20.17
C THR A 162 -24.64 7.27 -20.33
N GLU A 163 -25.49 7.52 -21.34
CA GLU A 163 -26.12 8.83 -21.54
C GLU A 163 -26.84 9.32 -20.28
N ASP A 164 -27.62 8.45 -19.61
CA ASP A 164 -28.31 8.78 -18.36
C ASP A 164 -27.33 9.16 -17.23
N GLN A 165 -26.18 8.55 -17.16
CA GLN A 165 -25.15 8.89 -16.17
C GLN A 165 -24.53 10.26 -16.46
N TYR A 166 -24.25 10.59 -17.73
CA TYR A 166 -23.78 11.95 -18.08
C TYR A 166 -24.84 13.00 -17.70
N PHE A 167 -26.10 12.77 -18.01
CA PHE A 167 -27.18 13.71 -17.62
C PHE A 167 -27.34 13.82 -16.11
N ALA A 168 -27.17 12.73 -15.36
CA ALA A 168 -27.18 12.75 -13.90
C ALA A 168 -25.99 13.55 -13.32
N MET A 169 -24.85 13.56 -14.00
CA MET A 169 -23.70 14.42 -13.69
C MET A 169 -23.89 15.89 -14.13
N GLY A 170 -25.04 16.22 -14.74
CA GLY A 170 -25.41 17.58 -15.16
C GLY A 170 -24.93 17.96 -16.56
N GLU A 171 -24.48 16.98 -17.37
CA GLU A 171 -24.11 17.22 -18.75
C GLU A 171 -25.35 17.43 -19.63
N SER A 172 -25.18 18.19 -20.72
CA SER A 172 -26.20 18.36 -21.75
C SER A 172 -26.05 17.36 -22.91
N TYR A 173 -24.93 16.68 -22.98
CA TYR A 173 -24.56 15.69 -23.97
C TYR A 173 -23.86 14.52 -23.29
N PRO A 174 -23.79 13.32 -23.90
CA PRO A 174 -23.13 12.18 -23.29
C PRO A 174 -21.57 12.28 -23.41
N ASN A 175 -21.01 13.39 -22.96
CA ASN A 175 -19.58 13.66 -22.89
C ASN A 175 -19.32 14.89 -21.99
N PHE A 176 -18.09 15.01 -21.51
CA PHE A 176 -17.61 16.22 -20.83
C PHE A 176 -17.08 17.24 -21.82
N SER A 177 -17.04 18.51 -21.39
CA SER A 177 -16.50 19.63 -22.17
C SER A 177 -15.00 19.85 -21.93
N SER A 178 -14.47 19.36 -20.79
CA SER A 178 -13.05 19.42 -20.42
C SER A 178 -12.65 18.27 -19.50
N SER A 179 -11.36 18.00 -19.43
CA SER A 179 -10.79 17.04 -18.45
C SER A 179 -11.01 17.50 -17.01
N ASP A 180 -10.87 18.80 -16.74
CA ASP A 180 -11.10 19.37 -15.40
C ASP A 180 -12.52 19.11 -14.91
N GLU A 181 -13.51 19.17 -15.83
CA GLU A 181 -14.90 18.83 -15.50
C GLU A 181 -15.07 17.34 -15.19
N ALA A 182 -14.42 16.47 -15.95
CA ALA A 182 -14.39 15.03 -15.71
C ALA A 182 -13.75 14.70 -14.34
N ASP A 183 -12.63 15.32 -14.02
CA ASP A 183 -11.90 15.12 -12.75
C ASP A 183 -12.73 15.54 -11.52
N ILE A 184 -13.66 16.48 -11.67
CA ILE A 184 -14.57 16.89 -10.59
C ILE A 184 -15.79 15.97 -10.49
N LYS A 185 -16.36 15.53 -11.60
CA LYS A 185 -17.66 14.84 -11.63
C LYS A 185 -17.55 13.32 -11.53
N ILE A 186 -16.52 12.74 -12.15
CA ILE A 186 -16.31 11.28 -12.12
C ILE A 186 -16.14 10.75 -10.70
N PRO A 187 -15.36 11.37 -9.79
CA PRO A 187 -15.26 10.92 -8.40
C PRO A 187 -16.59 10.69 -7.70
N VAL A 188 -17.54 11.61 -7.93
CA VAL A 188 -18.89 11.51 -7.33
C VAL A 188 -19.68 10.35 -7.96
N ALA A 189 -19.60 10.17 -9.27
CA ALA A 189 -20.27 9.08 -9.97
C ALA A 189 -19.71 7.71 -9.60
N LEU A 190 -18.40 7.61 -9.31
CA LEU A 190 -17.76 6.36 -8.89
C LEU A 190 -18.28 5.85 -7.55
N LEU A 191 -18.71 6.71 -6.63
CA LEU A 191 -19.35 6.29 -5.38
C LEU A 191 -20.63 5.48 -5.65
N ASP A 192 -21.44 5.91 -6.62
CA ASP A 192 -22.65 5.19 -7.02
C ASP A 192 -22.28 3.89 -7.77
N VAL A 193 -21.28 3.92 -8.65
CA VAL A 193 -20.82 2.72 -9.39
C VAL A 193 -20.35 1.63 -8.44
N TYR A 194 -19.65 2.01 -7.36
CA TYR A 194 -19.04 1.06 -6.42
C TYR A 194 -19.86 0.84 -5.13
N GLN A 195 -21.09 1.39 -5.02
CA GLN A 195 -21.91 1.24 -3.81
C GLN A 195 -22.17 -0.22 -3.38
N PHE A 196 -22.24 -1.16 -4.34
CA PHE A 196 -22.46 -2.60 -4.09
C PHE A 196 -21.19 -3.45 -4.17
N ASN A 197 -20.06 -2.85 -4.51
CA ASN A 197 -18.72 -3.46 -4.52
C ASN A 197 -17.72 -2.45 -3.95
N PRO A 198 -17.80 -2.17 -2.63
CA PRO A 198 -17.03 -1.10 -2.02
C PRO A 198 -15.53 -1.31 -2.19
N ARG A 199 -14.83 -0.19 -2.34
CA ARG A 199 -13.37 -0.13 -2.47
C ARG A 199 -12.74 0.11 -1.10
N SER A 200 -11.50 -0.33 -0.96
CA SER A 200 -10.66 -0.05 0.21
C SER A 200 -9.86 1.24 -0.01
N ALA A 201 -9.51 1.92 1.08
CA ALA A 201 -8.60 3.06 1.00
C ALA A 201 -7.29 2.64 0.32
N GLY A 202 -6.83 3.44 -0.64
CA GLY A 202 -5.67 3.16 -1.48
C GLY A 202 -5.98 2.43 -2.79
N ASP A 203 -7.22 1.94 -3.01
CA ASP A 203 -7.60 1.31 -4.28
C ASP A 203 -7.60 2.34 -5.41
N ILE A 204 -6.88 2.03 -6.48
CA ILE A 204 -6.85 2.83 -7.70
C ILE A 204 -7.79 2.19 -8.73
N VAL A 205 -8.64 3.01 -9.35
CA VAL A 205 -9.58 2.58 -10.38
C VAL A 205 -9.39 3.41 -11.65
N LEU A 206 -9.45 2.77 -12.80
CA LEU A 206 -9.50 3.45 -14.10
C LEU A 206 -10.97 3.63 -14.50
N SER A 207 -11.34 4.84 -14.84
CA SER A 207 -12.67 5.19 -15.37
C SER A 207 -12.52 5.68 -16.81
N MET A 208 -13.37 5.17 -17.68
CA MET A 208 -13.45 5.62 -19.07
C MET A 208 -14.55 6.68 -19.22
N TYR A 209 -14.28 7.72 -19.98
CA TYR A 209 -15.24 8.77 -20.27
C TYR A 209 -15.06 9.33 -21.69
N GLU A 210 -16.08 10.01 -22.16
CA GLU A 210 -16.08 10.70 -23.46
C GLU A 210 -15.84 12.18 -23.26
N LEU A 211 -14.96 12.76 -24.09
CA LEU A 211 -14.59 14.17 -24.07
C LEU A 211 -14.83 14.81 -25.44
N TYR A 212 -15.50 15.95 -25.47
CA TYR A 212 -15.69 16.73 -26.67
C TYR A 212 -14.44 17.53 -27.03
N MET A 213 -13.86 17.21 -28.19
CA MET A 213 -12.61 17.80 -28.69
C MET A 213 -12.84 19.03 -29.59
N GLY A 214 -14.09 19.45 -29.75
CA GLY A 214 -14.47 20.52 -30.68
C GLY A 214 -14.75 20.01 -32.10
N GLY A 215 -15.35 20.89 -32.94
CA GLY A 215 -15.61 20.55 -34.33
C GLY A 215 -16.56 19.36 -34.57
N GLY A 216 -17.31 18.93 -33.58
CA GLY A 216 -18.19 17.76 -33.66
C GLY A 216 -17.47 16.45 -33.39
N VAL A 217 -16.22 16.46 -32.94
CA VAL A 217 -15.44 15.27 -32.58
C VAL A 217 -15.52 14.99 -31.09
N THR A 218 -15.84 13.76 -30.73
CA THR A 218 -15.75 13.23 -29.37
C THR A 218 -14.80 12.04 -29.38
N LYS A 219 -13.91 11.98 -28.37
CA LYS A 219 -12.99 10.87 -28.16
C LYS A 219 -13.23 10.25 -26.78
N SER A 220 -12.79 9.01 -26.64
CA SER A 220 -12.75 8.33 -25.35
C SER A 220 -11.38 8.48 -24.69
N PHE A 221 -11.41 8.70 -23.38
CA PHE A 221 -10.26 8.79 -22.51
C PHE A 221 -10.43 7.87 -21.31
N THR A 222 -9.34 7.42 -20.71
CA THR A 222 -9.35 6.84 -19.38
C THR A 222 -8.63 7.77 -18.42
N ALA A 223 -9.13 7.87 -17.18
CA ALA A 223 -8.46 8.55 -16.09
C ALA A 223 -8.42 7.64 -14.86
N ALA A 224 -7.37 7.80 -14.06
CA ALA A 224 -7.20 7.04 -12.83
C ALA A 224 -7.71 7.86 -11.63
N PHE A 225 -8.37 7.17 -10.70
CA PHE A 225 -8.87 7.75 -9.46
C PHE A 225 -8.50 6.85 -8.29
N ILE A 226 -8.08 7.45 -7.17
CA ILE A 226 -7.76 6.76 -5.93
C ILE A 226 -8.87 6.96 -4.91
N PHE A 227 -9.22 5.91 -4.17
CA PHE A 227 -10.20 5.97 -3.09
C PHE A 227 -9.48 6.17 -1.75
N ASP A 228 -9.84 7.22 -1.00
CA ASP A 228 -9.23 7.52 0.30
C ASP A 228 -9.91 6.82 1.50
N GLY A 229 -10.94 6.00 1.24
CA GLY A 229 -11.80 5.36 2.24
C GLY A 229 -13.14 6.07 2.43
N VAL A 230 -13.31 7.28 1.86
CA VAL A 230 -14.53 8.10 1.92
C VAL A 230 -14.96 8.57 0.54
N ALA A 231 -14.03 9.03 -0.29
CA ALA A 231 -14.26 9.60 -1.60
C ALA A 231 -13.19 9.15 -2.61
N PHE A 232 -13.50 9.28 -3.89
CA PHE A 232 -12.53 9.16 -4.97
C PHE A 232 -11.91 10.53 -5.26
N HIS A 233 -10.64 10.54 -5.63
CA HIS A 233 -9.88 11.72 -6.07
C HIS A 233 -9.12 11.39 -7.35
N PRO A 234 -8.85 12.36 -8.24
CA PRO A 234 -7.91 12.16 -9.34
C PRO A 234 -6.59 11.59 -8.82
N TYR A 235 -6.04 10.62 -9.53
CA TYR A 235 -4.81 9.96 -9.15
C TYR A 235 -3.61 10.61 -9.83
N GLU A 236 -2.71 11.17 -9.04
CA GLU A 236 -1.55 11.95 -9.51
C GLU A 236 -0.32 11.08 -9.85
N ASN A 237 -0.50 9.76 -10.02
CA ASN A 237 0.58 8.80 -10.24
C ASN A 237 1.58 8.70 -9.07
N GLU A 238 1.12 8.96 -7.87
CA GLU A 238 1.89 8.88 -6.65
C GLU A 238 1.13 8.10 -5.58
N ILE A 239 1.88 7.38 -4.76
CA ILE A 239 1.36 6.74 -3.55
C ILE A 239 2.19 7.20 -2.35
N GLU A 240 1.52 7.46 -1.23
CA GLU A 240 2.22 7.66 0.03
C GLU A 240 2.69 6.31 0.58
N VAL A 241 3.96 6.25 0.94
CA VAL A 241 4.60 5.09 1.57
C VAL A 241 5.20 5.53 2.89
N THR A 242 5.13 4.68 3.91
CA THR A 242 5.73 4.93 5.21
C THR A 242 6.80 3.88 5.49
N VAL A 243 8.00 4.33 5.87
CA VAL A 243 9.13 3.47 6.24
C VAL A 243 9.68 3.92 7.59
N GLN A 244 9.98 2.96 8.45
CA GLN A 244 10.68 3.23 9.70
C GLN A 244 12.19 3.22 9.47
N PHE A 245 12.86 4.21 10.08
CA PHE A 245 14.32 4.31 10.17
C PHE A 245 14.73 4.26 11.63
N GLY A 246 15.87 3.58 11.90
CA GLY A 246 16.52 3.53 13.20
C GLY A 246 17.92 4.10 13.13
N HIS A 247 18.43 4.66 14.23
CA HIS A 247 19.82 5.10 14.31
C HIS A 247 20.66 3.99 14.97
N ASP A 248 21.65 3.46 14.24
CA ASP A 248 22.48 2.33 14.67
C ASP A 248 23.69 2.74 15.58
N GLY A 249 23.84 4.06 15.82
CA GLY A 249 24.92 4.68 16.58
C GLY A 249 25.84 5.51 15.71
N GLU A 250 25.92 5.23 14.41
CA GLU A 250 26.71 5.97 13.43
C GLU A 250 25.84 6.64 12.37
N ASN A 251 24.80 5.91 11.90
CA ASN A 251 23.97 6.34 10.79
C ASN A 251 22.50 6.03 11.03
N TRP A 252 21.62 6.75 10.34
CA TRP A 252 20.26 6.33 10.13
C TRP A 252 20.23 5.19 9.11
N VAL A 253 19.45 4.15 9.40
CA VAL A 253 19.29 2.98 8.52
C VAL A 253 17.82 2.61 8.44
N PRO A 254 17.34 2.06 7.31
CA PRO A 254 15.99 1.50 7.25
C PRO A 254 15.81 0.45 8.34
N ASP A 255 14.76 0.59 9.15
CA ASP A 255 14.45 -0.31 10.26
C ASP A 255 13.04 -0.88 10.09
N ASN A 256 12.97 -2.18 9.86
CA ASN A 256 11.73 -2.91 9.73
C ASN A 256 11.21 -3.46 11.08
N THR A 257 11.68 -2.91 12.21
CA THR A 257 11.30 -3.38 13.53
C THR A 257 9.84 -3.05 13.85
N ILE A 258 9.02 -4.08 14.04
CA ILE A 258 7.64 -3.95 14.51
C ILE A 258 7.63 -4.00 16.04
N LYS A 259 7.18 -2.94 16.69
CA LYS A 259 6.95 -2.91 18.14
C LYS A 259 5.52 -3.41 18.40
N TYR A 260 5.40 -4.50 19.15
CA TYR A 260 4.13 -5.16 19.39
C TYR A 260 3.92 -5.49 20.87
N ASP A 261 2.83 -4.98 21.44
CA ASP A 261 2.41 -5.30 22.79
C ASP A 261 1.48 -6.52 22.75
N LEU A 262 1.85 -7.62 23.43
CA LEU A 262 1.04 -8.83 23.46
C LEU A 262 -0.36 -8.54 24.02
N THR A 263 -1.36 -9.00 23.30
CA THR A 263 -2.77 -8.91 23.69
C THR A 263 -3.20 -10.13 24.52
N SER A 264 -4.39 -10.06 25.11
CA SER A 264 -4.98 -11.22 25.78
C SER A 264 -5.25 -12.41 24.84
N THR A 265 -5.47 -12.14 23.55
CA THR A 265 -5.65 -13.18 22.52
C THR A 265 -4.35 -13.93 22.29
N ASP A 266 -3.22 -13.21 22.22
CA ASP A 266 -1.90 -13.81 22.03
C ASP A 266 -1.49 -14.68 23.24
N VAL A 267 -1.78 -14.20 24.44
CA VAL A 267 -1.56 -14.96 25.67
C VAL A 267 -2.43 -16.22 25.71
N ALA A 268 -3.67 -16.16 25.25
CA ALA A 268 -4.55 -17.32 25.16
C ALA A 268 -4.05 -18.33 24.11
N PHE A 269 -3.54 -17.84 22.96
CA PHE A 269 -2.88 -18.68 21.96
C PHE A 269 -1.68 -19.43 22.56
N ILE A 270 -0.75 -18.71 23.20
CA ILE A 270 0.45 -19.29 23.84
C ILE A 270 0.03 -20.31 24.92
N SER A 271 -0.93 -19.98 25.77
CA SER A 271 -1.44 -20.90 26.79
C SER A 271 -1.96 -22.19 26.16
N SER A 272 -2.76 -22.10 25.12
CA SER A 272 -3.33 -23.27 24.42
C SER A 272 -2.27 -24.11 23.72
N GLU A 273 -1.38 -23.49 22.97
CA GLU A 273 -0.35 -24.15 22.17
C GLU A 273 0.66 -24.91 23.05
N PHE A 274 1.05 -24.31 24.18
CA PHE A 274 2.08 -24.85 25.06
C PHE A 274 1.53 -25.66 26.27
N MET A 275 0.22 -25.85 26.33
CA MET A 275 -0.42 -26.60 27.44
C MET A 275 0.11 -28.04 27.57
N SER A 276 0.41 -28.71 26.46
CA SER A 276 0.94 -30.09 26.48
C SER A 276 2.42 -30.13 26.79
N LEU A 277 3.19 -29.08 26.43
CA LEU A 277 4.65 -29.07 26.62
C LEU A 277 5.05 -28.48 27.98
N TYR A 278 4.37 -27.42 28.40
CA TYR A 278 4.62 -26.67 29.63
C TYR A 278 3.33 -26.48 30.44
N PRO A 279 2.67 -27.56 30.93
CA PRO A 279 1.32 -27.49 31.47
C PRO A 279 1.15 -26.49 32.64
N GLY A 280 2.10 -26.39 33.56
CA GLY A 280 2.04 -25.44 34.67
C GLY A 280 2.21 -24.00 34.23
N PRO A 281 3.30 -23.65 33.52
CA PRO A 281 3.51 -22.30 32.97
C PRO A 281 2.39 -21.84 32.03
N ALA A 282 1.93 -22.72 31.13
CA ALA A 282 0.90 -22.41 30.16
C ALA A 282 -0.48 -22.17 30.81
N ASP A 283 -0.91 -22.99 31.77
CA ASP A 283 -2.14 -22.77 32.52
C ASP A 283 -2.05 -21.47 33.34
N ASN A 284 -0.92 -21.22 33.97
CA ASN A 284 -0.70 -20.04 34.79
C ASN A 284 -0.77 -18.72 33.96
N VAL A 285 -0.09 -18.66 32.80
CA VAL A 285 -0.12 -17.47 31.95
C VAL A 285 -1.52 -17.25 31.35
N GLY A 286 -2.22 -18.31 30.95
CA GLY A 286 -3.59 -18.23 30.48
C GLY A 286 -4.57 -17.67 31.52
N TYR A 287 -4.38 -18.01 32.80
CA TYR A 287 -5.23 -17.55 33.88
C TYR A 287 -4.94 -16.10 34.33
N PHE A 288 -3.66 -15.75 34.48
CA PHE A 288 -3.23 -14.45 35.04
C PHE A 288 -2.90 -13.41 33.98
N GLY A 289 -2.72 -13.78 32.72
CA GLY A 289 -2.32 -12.88 31.65
C GLY A 289 -0.87 -12.38 31.76
N SER A 290 -0.05 -13.00 32.61
CA SER A 290 1.35 -12.63 32.85
C SER A 290 2.27 -13.85 32.93
N PHE A 291 3.45 -13.74 32.36
CA PHE A 291 4.47 -14.77 32.39
C PHE A 291 5.20 -14.78 33.75
N ASP A 292 5.20 -15.90 34.46
CA ASP A 292 5.89 -15.99 35.75
C ASP A 292 7.40 -16.10 35.55
N ARG A 293 8.14 -15.05 35.96
CA ARG A 293 9.60 -14.94 35.81
C ARG A 293 10.35 -15.26 37.09
N ARG A 294 9.70 -15.79 38.10
CA ARG A 294 10.33 -16.22 39.35
C ARG A 294 10.96 -17.58 39.17
N THR A 295 12.29 -17.66 39.20
CA THR A 295 13.06 -18.90 38.97
C THR A 295 12.75 -20.03 39.98
N SER A 296 12.18 -19.70 41.14
CA SER A 296 11.74 -20.67 42.17
C SER A 296 10.32 -21.19 41.97
N SER A 297 9.58 -20.62 41.01
CA SER A 297 8.19 -21.02 40.73
C SER A 297 8.14 -22.27 39.85
N SER A 298 7.15 -23.13 40.10
CA SER A 298 6.83 -24.26 39.20
C SER A 298 6.23 -23.78 37.85
N ASN A 299 5.83 -22.52 37.80
CA ASN A 299 5.23 -21.90 36.61
C ASN A 299 6.22 -20.96 35.89
N TYR A 300 7.51 -21.06 36.20
CA TYR A 300 8.56 -20.22 35.65
C TYR A 300 8.67 -20.37 34.13
N TRP A 301 8.66 -19.26 33.44
CA TRP A 301 9.00 -19.16 32.03
C TRP A 301 10.47 -18.76 31.88
N SER A 302 11.30 -19.63 31.34
CA SER A 302 12.69 -19.31 30.99
C SER A 302 12.75 -18.51 29.70
N ASP A 303 13.91 -17.89 29.42
CA ASP A 303 14.11 -17.17 28.14
C ASP A 303 13.96 -18.08 26.93
N SER A 304 14.40 -19.32 27.03
CA SER A 304 14.25 -20.31 25.97
C SER A 304 12.77 -20.71 25.74
N MET A 305 11.99 -20.85 26.81
CA MET A 305 10.55 -21.12 26.70
C MET A 305 9.78 -19.94 26.11
N LEU A 306 10.16 -18.71 26.50
CA LEU A 306 9.60 -17.49 25.90
C LEU A 306 9.94 -17.39 24.41
N LEU A 307 11.21 -17.64 24.05
CA LEU A 307 11.62 -17.63 22.66
C LEU A 307 10.85 -18.65 21.82
N GLU A 308 10.63 -19.88 22.34
CA GLU A 308 9.85 -20.90 21.66
C GLU A 308 8.38 -20.49 21.51
N ALA A 309 7.79 -19.93 22.57
CA ALA A 309 6.40 -19.44 22.54
C ALA A 309 6.22 -18.27 21.56
N PHE A 310 7.16 -17.33 21.53
CA PHE A 310 7.10 -16.20 20.62
C PHE A 310 7.41 -16.57 19.17
N ASN A 311 8.23 -17.61 18.94
CA ASN A 311 8.41 -18.19 17.61
C ASN A 311 7.09 -18.72 17.05
N ALA A 312 6.36 -19.50 17.85
CA ALA A 312 5.06 -20.03 17.45
C ALA A 312 4.05 -18.90 17.21
N LEU A 313 3.99 -17.92 18.11
CA LEU A 313 3.10 -16.77 17.99
C LEU A 313 3.39 -15.95 16.72
N LEU A 314 4.63 -15.56 16.47
CA LEU A 314 4.98 -14.75 15.31
C LEU A 314 4.80 -15.50 13.99
N ASN A 315 4.99 -16.82 13.97
CA ASN A 315 4.69 -17.62 12.78
C ASN A 315 3.19 -17.73 12.50
N ASP A 316 2.35 -17.67 13.52
CA ASP A 316 0.88 -17.61 13.36
C ASP A 316 0.42 -16.23 12.90
N MET A 317 0.95 -15.16 13.53
CA MET A 317 0.58 -13.79 13.26
C MET A 317 1.09 -13.26 11.91
N ASP A 318 2.33 -13.59 11.57
CA ASP A 318 3.05 -13.07 10.40
C ASP A 318 3.78 -14.20 9.67
N SER A 319 2.99 -15.10 9.10
CA SER A 319 3.52 -16.28 8.37
C SER A 319 4.29 -15.89 7.11
N SER A 320 4.04 -14.69 6.58
CA SER A 320 4.69 -14.14 5.37
C SER A 320 5.90 -13.27 5.66
N ALA A 321 6.28 -13.05 6.92
CA ALA A 321 7.47 -12.28 7.27
C ALA A 321 8.70 -12.72 6.49
N GLU A 322 9.43 -11.77 5.94
CA GLU A 322 10.66 -12.01 5.20
C GLU A 322 11.87 -12.21 6.16
N GLU A 323 12.96 -12.76 5.62
CA GLU A 323 14.23 -12.82 6.34
C GLU A 323 14.70 -11.42 6.71
N GLY A 324 15.20 -11.25 7.94
CA GLY A 324 15.61 -9.96 8.47
C GLY A 324 14.47 -9.13 9.06
N GLN A 325 13.20 -9.56 9.01
CA GLN A 325 12.10 -8.89 9.72
C GLN A 325 12.39 -8.90 11.22
N LYS A 326 12.18 -7.75 11.88
CA LYS A 326 12.42 -7.59 13.31
C LYS A 326 11.12 -7.33 14.06
N TYR A 327 11.03 -7.89 15.27
CA TYR A 327 9.98 -7.59 16.24
C TYR A 327 10.58 -7.22 17.60
N VAL A 328 9.97 -6.26 18.28
CA VAL A 328 10.16 -6.03 19.71
C VAL A 328 8.83 -6.33 20.38
N LEU A 329 8.75 -7.51 20.97
CA LEU A 329 7.57 -7.96 21.71
C LEU A 329 7.62 -7.41 23.14
N LYS A 330 6.58 -6.73 23.57
CA LYS A 330 6.38 -6.31 24.95
C LYS A 330 5.28 -7.17 25.59
N PHE A 331 5.55 -7.73 26.75
CA PHE A 331 4.67 -8.66 27.44
C PHE A 331 4.66 -8.45 28.93
N VAL A 332 3.53 -8.80 29.54
CA VAL A 332 3.34 -8.66 31.00
C VAL A 332 4.02 -9.83 31.73
N VAL A 333 4.78 -9.52 32.75
CA VAL A 333 5.49 -10.49 33.59
C VAL A 333 5.14 -10.37 35.06
N TYR A 334 5.37 -11.44 35.82
CA TYR A 334 5.26 -11.45 37.26
C TYR A 334 6.59 -11.91 37.89
N THR A 335 7.24 -10.99 38.60
CA THR A 335 8.52 -11.22 39.31
C THR A 335 8.38 -11.18 40.84
N GLY A 336 7.15 -11.18 41.34
CA GLY A 336 6.73 -10.85 42.72
C GLY A 336 5.86 -9.59 42.73
N ALA A 337 5.92 -8.82 41.66
CA ALA A 337 4.99 -7.75 41.29
C ALA A 337 4.79 -7.81 39.76
N THR A 338 3.67 -7.30 39.28
CA THR A 338 3.38 -7.20 37.86
C THR A 338 4.25 -6.10 37.23
N GLY A 339 4.88 -6.41 36.11
CA GLY A 339 5.71 -5.51 35.31
C GLY A 339 5.64 -5.86 33.83
N ASN A 340 6.48 -5.23 33.02
CA ASN A 340 6.64 -5.56 31.61
C ASN A 340 8.10 -5.94 31.33
N GLU A 341 8.28 -6.91 30.43
CA GLU A 341 9.55 -7.20 29.78
C GLU A 341 9.41 -7.05 28.27
N THR A 342 10.52 -6.92 27.59
CA THR A 342 10.59 -6.90 26.13
C THR A 342 11.56 -7.95 25.63
N MET A 343 11.25 -8.52 24.45
CA MET A 343 12.17 -9.43 23.75
C MET A 343 12.27 -8.97 22.29
N SER A 344 13.49 -8.68 21.85
CA SER A 344 13.78 -8.31 20.46
C SER A 344 14.09 -9.58 19.67
N LEU A 345 13.43 -9.76 18.53
CA LEU A 345 13.53 -10.93 17.67
C LEU A 345 13.78 -10.52 16.24
N ILE A 346 14.56 -11.34 15.53
CA ILE A 346 14.80 -11.19 14.08
C ILE A 346 14.56 -12.53 13.40
N LYS A 347 13.96 -12.52 12.22
CA LYS A 347 13.77 -13.73 11.41
C LYS A 347 15.07 -14.07 10.70
N THR A 348 15.61 -15.25 10.96
CA THR A 348 16.86 -15.75 10.37
C THR A 348 16.72 -17.25 10.08
N ASP A 349 17.01 -17.65 8.84
CA ASP A 349 16.85 -19.03 8.36
C ASP A 349 15.44 -19.60 8.64
N GLY A 350 14.41 -18.77 8.47
CA GLY A 350 13.01 -19.12 8.68
C GLY A 350 12.56 -19.21 10.14
N MET A 351 13.42 -18.89 11.08
CA MET A 351 13.11 -18.92 12.53
C MET A 351 13.32 -17.54 13.16
N TRP A 352 12.55 -17.26 14.22
CA TRP A 352 12.75 -16.07 15.04
C TRP A 352 13.81 -16.34 16.10
N VAL A 353 14.89 -15.58 16.07
CA VAL A 353 15.99 -15.64 17.03
C VAL A 353 16.10 -14.32 17.78
N VAL A 354 16.72 -14.34 18.95
CA VAL A 354 16.97 -13.10 19.71
C VAL A 354 17.90 -12.20 18.91
N ASN A 355 17.48 -10.93 18.73
CA ASN A 355 18.21 -9.88 18.01
C ASN A 355 19.05 -9.05 18.96
#